data_4e8cee554236c55e17d3004844a2f2cd
#
_entry.id   4e8cee554236c55e17d3004844a2f2cd
#
_cell.length_a   1.000
_cell.length_b   1.000
_cell.length_c   1.000
_cell.angle_alpha   90.00
_cell.angle_beta   90.00
_cell.angle_gamma   90.00
#
_symmetry.space_group_name_H-M   'P 1'
#
loop_
_entity.id
_entity.type
_entity.pdbx_description
1 polymer ?
#
loop_
_entity_poly.entity_id
_entity_poly.type
_entity_poly.pdbx_seq_one_letter_code
_entity_poly.pdbx_strand_id
1 'polypeptide(L)'
;HGHQPLSAPLLVTRAEGSIVHEIDGRPAWDVWVERTRQATEALGFDPAQLPAGEVGGFLLRFEAGLSQGEAFKVRAPLFRVGEHSIGFACGIPEGTVIRITESEPHRQIDSAREAARRAREQVGGVPLAGAVVFDCICRNLILKDQFQTAIAGIHSELGQVPLAGFETYGEIALNVGDLSGFHNTTTVVLAFPK
;
A
#
# COMPACT_ATOMS: atom_id res chain seq x y z
N HIS A 1 -4.48 -1.61 3.66
CA HIS A 1 -3.72 -1.58 2.39
C HIS A 1 -4.09 -2.68 1.37
N GLY A 2 -4.68 -3.79 1.74
CA GLY A 2 -5.11 -4.83 0.79
C GLY A 2 -4.00 -5.61 0.06
N HIS A 3 -2.73 -5.35 0.33
CA HIS A 3 -1.60 -6.08 -0.24
C HIS A 3 -1.37 -7.42 0.48
N GLN A 4 -0.87 -8.41 -0.27
CA GLN A 4 -0.46 -9.71 0.25
C GLN A 4 0.95 -10.06 -0.20
N PRO A 5 1.73 -10.79 0.61
CA PRO A 5 3.07 -11.21 0.23
C PRO A 5 3.06 -12.10 -1.02
N LEU A 6 3.86 -11.73 -2.01
CA LEU A 6 4.09 -12.48 -3.24
C LEU A 6 5.44 -13.20 -3.19
N SER A 7 6.48 -12.56 -2.63
CA SER A 7 7.83 -13.13 -2.57
C SER A 7 8.18 -13.72 -1.21
N ALA A 8 9.22 -14.57 -1.18
CA ALA A 8 9.99 -14.85 0.04
C ALA A 8 10.63 -13.56 0.59
N PRO A 9 11.12 -13.56 1.85
CA PRO A 9 11.87 -12.43 2.39
C PRO A 9 13.10 -12.10 1.54
N LEU A 10 13.37 -10.81 1.36
CA LEU A 10 14.46 -10.23 0.59
C LEU A 10 15.15 -9.18 1.45
N LEU A 11 16.48 -9.10 1.39
CA LEU A 11 17.25 -8.12 2.16
C LEU A 11 17.59 -6.90 1.30
N VAL A 12 17.26 -5.70 1.75
CA VAL A 12 17.75 -4.46 1.16
C VAL A 12 19.24 -4.31 1.51
N THR A 13 20.12 -4.48 0.53
CA THR A 13 21.57 -4.50 0.75
C THR A 13 22.24 -3.16 0.42
N ARG A 14 21.61 -2.29 -0.36
CA ARG A 14 22.06 -0.91 -0.58
C ARG A 14 20.90 0.02 -0.84
N ALA A 15 20.82 1.12 -0.06
CA ALA A 15 19.82 2.16 -0.21
C ALA A 15 20.37 3.53 0.18
N GLU A 16 19.86 4.59 -0.45
CA GLU A 16 20.16 5.98 -0.12
C GLU A 16 18.87 6.80 -0.11
N GLY A 17 18.52 7.36 1.04
CA GLY A 17 17.27 8.10 1.21
C GLY A 17 16.06 7.22 0.86
N SER A 18 15.32 7.59 -0.18
CA SER A 18 14.16 6.85 -0.68
C SER A 18 14.47 5.96 -1.89
N ILE A 19 15.73 5.80 -2.27
CA ILE A 19 16.15 5.00 -3.42
C ILE A 19 16.76 3.70 -2.92
N VAL A 20 16.21 2.57 -3.38
CA VAL A 20 16.77 1.24 -3.17
C VAL A 20 17.58 0.86 -4.42
N HIS A 21 18.86 0.62 -4.23
CA HIS A 21 19.79 0.28 -5.29
C HIS A 21 19.96 -1.23 -5.45
N GLU A 22 20.04 -1.95 -4.31
CA GLU A 22 20.32 -3.39 -4.32
C GLU A 22 19.44 -4.14 -3.31
N ILE A 23 19.03 -5.32 -3.74
CA ILE A 23 18.29 -6.32 -2.94
C ILE A 23 19.02 -7.64 -3.08
N ASP A 24 19.40 -8.28 -1.97
CA ASP A 24 20.19 -9.52 -1.93
C ASP A 24 21.49 -9.41 -2.75
N GLY A 25 22.17 -8.24 -2.74
CA GLY A 25 23.39 -7.96 -3.49
C GLY A 25 23.22 -7.84 -5.00
N ARG A 26 22.01 -7.71 -5.50
CA ARG A 26 21.67 -7.59 -6.92
C ARG A 26 20.92 -6.29 -7.19
N PRO A 27 20.95 -5.75 -8.44
CA PRO A 27 20.17 -4.58 -8.81
C PRO A 27 18.69 -4.72 -8.41
N ALA A 28 18.15 -3.72 -7.71
CA ALA A 28 16.80 -3.77 -7.14
C ALA A 28 15.73 -4.00 -8.23
N TRP A 29 15.87 -3.32 -9.38
CA TRP A 29 14.94 -3.47 -10.49
C TRP A 29 14.91 -4.91 -11.04
N ASP A 30 16.09 -5.53 -11.21
CA ASP A 30 16.19 -6.89 -11.76
C ASP A 30 15.55 -7.91 -10.83
N VAL A 31 15.76 -7.75 -9.52
CA VAL A 31 15.10 -8.58 -8.49
C VAL A 31 13.58 -8.37 -8.53
N TRP A 32 13.13 -7.12 -8.65
CA TRP A 32 11.69 -6.81 -8.71
C TRP A 32 11.02 -7.48 -9.91
N VAL A 33 11.59 -7.31 -11.09
CA VAL A 33 11.10 -7.95 -12.34
C VAL A 33 11.08 -9.47 -12.21
N GLU A 34 12.16 -10.07 -11.70
CA GLU A 34 12.26 -11.52 -11.52
C GLU A 34 11.17 -12.05 -10.57
N ARG A 35 11.01 -11.40 -9.41
CA ARG A 35 10.07 -11.87 -8.37
C ARG A 35 8.61 -11.64 -8.70
N THR A 36 8.31 -10.72 -9.61
CA THR A 36 6.94 -10.46 -10.08
C THR A 36 6.61 -11.20 -11.37
N ARG A 37 7.57 -11.86 -12.02
CA ARG A 37 7.44 -12.47 -13.35
C ARG A 37 6.20 -13.36 -13.50
N GLN A 38 5.99 -14.30 -12.59
CA GLN A 38 4.85 -15.21 -12.69
C GLN A 38 3.51 -14.46 -12.65
N ALA A 39 3.39 -13.45 -11.79
CA ALA A 39 2.18 -12.64 -11.70
C ALA A 39 1.98 -11.77 -12.95
N THR A 40 3.03 -11.18 -13.48
CA THR A 40 2.97 -10.33 -14.69
C THR A 40 2.72 -11.12 -15.96
N GLU A 41 3.26 -12.33 -16.08
CA GLU A 41 2.94 -13.27 -17.17
C GLU A 41 1.45 -13.65 -17.15
N ALA A 42 0.88 -13.91 -15.99
CA ALA A 42 -0.56 -14.17 -15.84
C ALA A 42 -1.42 -12.96 -16.21
N LEU A 43 -0.86 -11.75 -16.12
CA LEU A 43 -1.50 -10.49 -16.53
C LEU A 43 -1.23 -10.12 -17.99
N GLY A 44 -0.37 -10.88 -18.68
CA GLY A 44 -0.09 -10.72 -20.11
C GLY A 44 0.91 -9.63 -20.47
N PHE A 45 1.82 -9.23 -19.56
CA PHE A 45 2.87 -8.26 -19.86
C PHE A 45 4.23 -8.61 -19.25
N ASP A 46 5.30 -8.03 -19.84
CA ASP A 46 6.68 -8.16 -19.35
C ASP A 46 7.12 -6.81 -18.72
N PRO A 47 7.40 -6.75 -17.40
CA PRO A 47 7.84 -5.53 -16.74
C PRO A 47 9.15 -4.95 -17.31
N ALA A 48 10.02 -5.80 -17.85
CA ALA A 48 11.29 -5.35 -18.43
C ALA A 48 11.10 -4.51 -19.72
N GLN A 49 9.95 -4.65 -20.38
CA GLN A 49 9.62 -3.98 -21.63
C GLN A 49 8.59 -2.84 -21.48
N LEU A 50 8.22 -2.51 -20.25
CA LEU A 50 7.23 -1.44 -20.01
C LEU A 50 7.76 -0.08 -20.45
N PRO A 51 6.97 0.72 -21.18
CA PRO A 51 7.24 2.13 -21.40
C PRO A 51 7.41 2.88 -20.07
N ALA A 52 8.26 3.90 -20.05
CA ALA A 52 8.53 4.66 -18.81
C ALA A 52 7.26 5.18 -18.12
N GLY A 53 6.24 5.56 -18.87
CA GLY A 53 4.96 6.03 -18.33
C GLY A 53 4.09 4.95 -17.67
N GLU A 54 4.37 3.67 -17.89
CA GLU A 54 3.60 2.55 -17.33
C GLU A 54 4.30 1.90 -16.12
N VAL A 55 5.59 2.19 -15.92
CA VAL A 55 6.39 1.65 -14.81
C VAL A 55 5.76 1.96 -13.46
N GLY A 56 5.25 3.17 -13.25
CA GLY A 56 4.58 3.55 -11.99
C GLY A 56 3.37 2.68 -11.67
N GLY A 57 2.54 2.38 -12.67
CA GLY A 57 1.37 1.52 -12.49
C GLY A 57 1.75 0.07 -12.13
N PHE A 58 2.80 -0.46 -12.75
CA PHE A 58 3.37 -1.75 -12.39
C PHE A 58 3.88 -1.76 -10.95
N LEU A 59 4.66 -0.76 -10.57
CA LEU A 59 5.24 -0.67 -9.24
C LEU A 59 4.18 -0.54 -8.14
N LEU A 60 3.10 0.24 -8.36
CA LEU A 60 2.00 0.39 -7.39
C LEU A 60 1.19 -0.90 -7.21
N ARG A 61 1.17 -1.79 -8.20
CA ARG A 61 0.56 -3.10 -8.04
C ARG A 61 1.42 -4.03 -7.17
N PHE A 62 2.73 -3.88 -7.25
CA PHE A 62 3.71 -4.71 -6.56
C PHE A 62 4.57 -3.85 -5.62
N GLU A 63 4.17 -3.71 -4.37
CA GLU A 63 4.81 -2.84 -3.39
C GLU A 63 5.71 -3.61 -2.40
N ALA A 64 6.56 -2.89 -1.68
CA ALA A 64 7.37 -3.49 -0.63
C ALA A 64 6.58 -3.64 0.67
N GLY A 65 6.44 -4.85 1.18
CA GLY A 65 5.93 -5.13 2.50
C GLY A 65 7.07 -5.26 3.52
N LEU A 66 7.06 -4.43 4.55
CA LEU A 66 8.01 -4.46 5.67
C LEU A 66 7.37 -5.21 6.83
N SER A 67 7.87 -6.40 7.14
CA SER A 67 7.30 -7.25 8.19
C SER A 67 7.46 -6.63 9.59
N GLN A 68 6.38 -6.68 10.37
CA GLN A 68 6.35 -6.34 11.79
C GLN A 68 5.49 -7.41 12.49
N GLY A 69 6.12 -8.48 12.96
CA GLY A 69 5.38 -9.64 13.46
C GLY A 69 4.58 -10.33 12.35
N GLU A 70 3.31 -10.60 12.60
CA GLU A 70 2.39 -11.21 11.62
C GLU A 70 1.85 -10.19 10.61
N ALA A 71 1.90 -8.90 10.91
CA ALA A 71 1.47 -7.83 10.03
C ALA A 71 2.65 -7.22 9.25
N PHE A 72 2.36 -6.39 8.26
CA PHE A 72 3.37 -5.62 7.55
C PHE A 72 2.86 -4.25 7.12
N LYS A 73 3.78 -3.30 6.99
CA LYS A 73 3.56 -2.01 6.35
C LYS A 73 3.95 -2.09 4.89
N VAL A 74 3.22 -1.42 4.03
CA VAL A 74 3.66 -1.25 2.65
C VAL A 74 4.48 0.03 2.47
N ARG A 75 5.39 -0.02 1.50
CA ARG A 75 6.14 1.11 0.98
C ARG A 75 5.93 1.16 -0.52
N ALA A 76 5.34 2.24 -0.99
CA ALA A 76 4.98 2.41 -2.38
C ALA A 76 6.23 2.72 -3.22
N PRO A 77 6.65 1.83 -4.14
CA PRO A 77 7.61 2.15 -5.17
C PRO A 77 6.90 2.98 -6.24
N LEU A 78 7.54 4.05 -6.71
CA LEU A 78 6.90 5.03 -7.59
C LEU A 78 7.50 5.08 -8.99
N PHE A 79 8.82 4.92 -9.09
CA PHE A 79 9.54 5.08 -10.34
C PHE A 79 10.86 4.31 -10.35
N ARG A 80 11.31 3.99 -11.55
CA ARG A 80 12.64 3.43 -11.78
C ARG A 80 13.67 4.56 -11.84
N VAL A 81 14.79 4.38 -11.16
CA VAL A 81 15.92 5.31 -11.14
C VAL A 81 17.08 4.71 -11.94
N GLY A 82 17.42 5.35 -13.04
CA GLY A 82 18.38 4.78 -13.98
C GLY A 82 17.92 3.40 -14.47
N GLU A 83 18.88 2.48 -14.62
CA GLU A 83 18.59 1.13 -15.13
C GLU A 83 18.28 0.11 -14.03
N HIS A 84 18.73 0.36 -12.79
CA HIS A 84 18.84 -0.70 -11.78
C HIS A 84 18.15 -0.41 -10.45
N SER A 85 17.77 0.84 -10.17
CA SER A 85 17.29 1.26 -8.86
C SER A 85 15.80 1.58 -8.88
N ILE A 86 15.17 1.57 -7.70
CA ILE A 86 13.76 1.88 -7.50
C ILE A 86 13.62 3.02 -6.49
N GLY A 87 12.88 4.07 -6.87
CA GLY A 87 12.51 5.17 -5.99
C GLY A 87 11.17 4.91 -5.30
N PHE A 88 11.13 5.10 -3.98
CA PHE A 88 9.98 4.88 -3.11
C PHE A 88 9.39 6.19 -2.61
N ALA A 89 8.14 6.17 -2.16
CA ALA A 89 7.48 7.31 -1.52
C ALA A 89 8.15 7.71 -0.18
N CYS A 90 8.81 6.78 0.49
CA CYS A 90 9.62 7.04 1.67
C CYS A 90 10.77 6.04 1.79
N GLY A 91 11.76 6.36 2.64
CA GLY A 91 12.97 5.56 2.78
C GLY A 91 12.73 4.14 3.28
N ILE A 92 13.53 3.22 2.76
CA ILE A 92 13.69 1.85 3.25
C ILE A 92 15.18 1.69 3.58
N PRO A 93 15.56 1.66 4.86
CA PRO A 93 16.97 1.57 5.26
C PRO A 93 17.65 0.28 4.80
N GLU A 94 18.96 0.33 4.57
CA GLU A 94 19.78 -0.86 4.41
C GLU A 94 19.62 -1.81 5.61
N GLY A 95 19.68 -3.10 5.37
CA GLY A 95 19.45 -4.13 6.38
C GLY A 95 17.95 -4.43 6.61
N THR A 96 17.04 -3.67 5.99
CA THR A 96 15.61 -3.96 6.10
C THR A 96 15.25 -5.21 5.31
N VAL A 97 14.51 -6.12 5.95
CA VAL A 97 13.92 -7.28 5.28
C VAL A 97 12.54 -6.89 4.74
N ILE A 98 12.37 -7.04 3.45
CA ILE A 98 11.11 -6.77 2.74
C ILE A 98 10.56 -8.04 2.09
N ARG A 99 9.28 -7.99 1.70
CA ARG A 99 8.68 -8.91 0.73
C ARG A 99 8.07 -8.07 -0.39
N ILE A 100 8.19 -8.50 -1.62
CA ILE A 100 7.36 -7.94 -2.68
C ILE A 100 5.95 -8.46 -2.44
N THR A 101 4.99 -7.56 -2.49
CA THR A 101 3.57 -7.84 -2.25
C THR A 101 2.77 -7.55 -3.51
N GLU A 102 1.61 -8.15 -3.64
CA GLU A 102 0.67 -7.86 -4.72
C GLU A 102 -0.65 -7.38 -4.13
N SER A 103 -1.30 -6.45 -4.83
CA SER A 103 -2.65 -6.02 -4.52
C SER A 103 -3.59 -6.17 -5.71
N GLU A 104 -4.77 -6.69 -5.43
CA GLU A 104 -5.88 -6.76 -6.38
C GLU A 104 -6.97 -5.77 -5.96
N PRO A 105 -7.74 -5.20 -6.92
CA PRO A 105 -8.75 -4.18 -6.63
C PRO A 105 -9.75 -4.59 -5.53
N HIS A 106 -10.24 -5.82 -5.56
CA HIS A 106 -11.21 -6.30 -4.55
C HIS A 106 -10.61 -6.27 -3.13
N ARG A 107 -9.32 -6.64 -2.96
CA ARG A 107 -8.63 -6.61 -1.66
C ARG A 107 -8.43 -5.19 -1.14
N GLN A 108 -8.20 -4.25 -2.04
CA GLN A 108 -8.13 -2.82 -1.70
C GLN A 108 -9.49 -2.32 -1.18
N ILE A 109 -10.59 -2.69 -1.83
CA ILE A 109 -11.96 -2.36 -1.40
C ILE A 109 -12.25 -2.97 -0.03
N ASP A 110 -11.93 -4.25 0.16
CA ASP A 110 -12.16 -4.93 1.44
C ASP A 110 -11.32 -4.34 2.57
N SER A 111 -10.07 -3.93 2.29
CA SER A 111 -9.23 -3.27 3.29
C SER A 111 -9.78 -1.91 3.74
N ALA A 112 -10.44 -1.18 2.85
CA ALA A 112 -11.10 0.08 3.19
C ALA A 112 -12.33 -0.15 4.10
N ARG A 113 -13.15 -1.15 3.79
CA ARG A 113 -14.26 -1.57 4.65
C ARG A 113 -13.76 -2.00 6.03
N GLU A 114 -12.71 -2.80 6.06
CA GLU A 114 -12.10 -3.25 7.31
C GLU A 114 -11.58 -2.10 8.16
N ALA A 115 -10.95 -1.07 7.56
CA ALA A 115 -10.53 0.13 8.28
C ALA A 115 -11.71 0.86 8.92
N ALA A 116 -12.81 1.00 8.20
CA ALA A 116 -14.05 1.62 8.71
C ALA A 116 -14.71 0.79 9.83
N ARG A 117 -14.77 -0.53 9.66
CA ARG A 117 -15.29 -1.46 10.66
C ARG A 117 -14.48 -1.37 11.96
N ARG A 118 -13.16 -1.39 11.89
CA ARG A 118 -12.26 -1.25 13.05
C ARG A 118 -12.45 0.09 13.75
N ALA A 119 -12.52 1.19 13.00
CA ALA A 119 -12.77 2.51 13.57
C ALA A 119 -14.10 2.56 14.33
N ARG A 120 -15.15 1.95 13.80
CA ARG A 120 -16.45 1.84 14.46
C ARG A 120 -16.41 0.96 15.72
N GLU A 121 -15.69 -0.15 15.69
CA GLU A 121 -15.52 -1.03 16.84
C GLU A 121 -14.76 -0.36 17.98
N GLN A 122 -13.73 0.44 17.67
CA GLN A 122 -12.91 1.15 18.66
C GLN A 122 -13.71 2.19 19.46
N VAL A 123 -14.81 2.73 18.93
CA VAL A 123 -15.70 3.62 19.68
C VAL A 123 -16.71 2.87 20.57
N GLY A 124 -16.62 1.54 20.66
CA GLY A 124 -17.37 0.74 21.64
C GLY A 124 -18.88 0.68 21.40
N GLY A 125 -19.35 0.78 20.16
CA GLY A 125 -20.78 0.71 19.82
C GLY A 125 -21.58 1.99 20.08
N VAL A 126 -20.93 3.08 20.47
CA VAL A 126 -21.56 4.40 20.57
C VAL A 126 -21.97 4.88 19.18
N PRO A 127 -23.15 5.51 19.01
CA PRO A 127 -23.56 6.10 17.74
C PRO A 127 -22.53 7.13 17.26
N LEU A 128 -22.22 7.11 15.97
CA LEU A 128 -21.27 8.05 15.36
C LEU A 128 -21.96 9.37 14.98
N ALA A 129 -21.28 10.47 15.21
CA ALA A 129 -21.62 11.80 14.69
C ALA A 129 -21.15 11.97 13.23
N GLY A 130 -20.03 11.34 12.88
CA GLY A 130 -19.41 11.41 11.56
C GLY A 130 -18.06 10.73 11.53
N ALA A 131 -17.39 10.81 10.39
CA ALA A 131 -16.00 10.31 10.23
C ALA A 131 -15.21 11.15 9.22
N VAL A 132 -13.87 11.10 9.36
CA VAL A 132 -12.92 11.64 8.39
C VAL A 132 -12.06 10.49 7.85
N VAL A 133 -11.84 10.49 6.54
CA VAL A 133 -11.03 9.48 5.84
C VAL A 133 -9.81 10.14 5.21
N PHE A 134 -8.65 9.55 5.44
CA PHE A 134 -7.40 9.84 4.76
C PHE A 134 -7.07 8.62 3.91
N ASP A 135 -7.18 8.75 2.59
CA ASP A 135 -6.97 7.64 1.67
C ASP A 135 -5.77 7.93 0.76
N CYS A 136 -4.84 6.99 0.66
CA CYS A 136 -3.65 7.20 -0.15
C CYS A 136 -4.01 7.32 -1.63
N ILE A 137 -3.45 8.33 -2.31
CA ILE A 137 -3.63 8.53 -3.76
C ILE A 137 -3.25 7.27 -4.57
N CYS A 138 -2.29 6.48 -4.07
CA CYS A 138 -1.89 5.22 -4.71
C CYS A 138 -3.08 4.27 -4.86
N ARG A 139 -4.01 4.27 -3.91
CA ARG A 139 -5.21 3.43 -3.94
C ARG A 139 -6.17 3.87 -5.05
N ASN A 140 -6.35 5.16 -5.26
CA ASN A 140 -7.14 5.67 -6.40
C ASN A 140 -6.49 5.27 -7.73
N LEU A 141 -5.17 5.40 -7.86
CA LEU A 141 -4.43 4.98 -9.05
C LEU A 141 -4.54 3.47 -9.33
N ILE A 142 -4.59 2.64 -8.29
CA ILE A 142 -4.80 1.19 -8.40
C ILE A 142 -6.27 0.87 -8.75
N LEU A 143 -7.21 1.47 -8.04
CA LEU A 143 -8.65 1.17 -8.13
C LEU A 143 -9.33 1.81 -9.34
N LYS A 144 -8.84 2.99 -9.79
CA LYS A 144 -9.44 3.76 -10.90
C LYS A 144 -10.96 3.93 -10.68
N ASP A 145 -11.76 3.50 -11.63
CA ASP A 145 -13.23 3.61 -11.59
C ASP A 145 -13.87 2.89 -10.38
N GLN A 146 -13.17 1.92 -9.80
CA GLN A 146 -13.64 1.18 -8.62
C GLN A 146 -13.37 1.91 -7.29
N PHE A 147 -12.67 3.05 -7.30
CA PHE A 147 -12.38 3.83 -6.08
C PHE A 147 -13.66 4.24 -5.35
N GLN A 148 -14.69 4.64 -6.09
CA GLN A 148 -16.00 4.99 -5.52
C GLN A 148 -16.66 3.81 -4.77
N THR A 149 -16.40 2.58 -5.19
CA THR A 149 -16.89 1.38 -4.50
C THR A 149 -16.22 1.22 -3.12
N ALA A 150 -14.94 1.57 -2.99
CA ALA A 150 -14.25 1.57 -1.71
C ALA A 150 -14.84 2.64 -0.77
N ILE A 151 -15.07 3.86 -1.25
CA ILE A 151 -15.70 4.95 -0.47
C ILE A 151 -17.13 4.59 -0.04
N ALA A 152 -17.93 4.02 -0.93
CA ALA A 152 -19.27 3.54 -0.60
C ALA A 152 -19.23 2.42 0.46
N GLY A 153 -18.23 1.54 0.40
CA GLY A 153 -17.99 0.51 1.39
C GLY A 153 -17.67 1.09 2.77
N ILE A 154 -16.80 2.08 2.86
CA ILE A 154 -16.49 2.81 4.10
C ILE A 154 -17.79 3.42 4.69
N HIS A 155 -18.55 4.15 3.87
CA HIS A 155 -19.78 4.81 4.31
C HIS A 155 -20.83 3.81 4.83
N SER A 156 -20.94 2.67 4.16
CA SER A 156 -21.84 1.57 4.59
C SER A 156 -21.43 1.00 5.95
N GLU A 157 -20.15 0.73 6.19
CA GLU A 157 -19.64 0.19 7.44
C GLU A 157 -19.80 1.16 8.62
N LEU A 158 -19.71 2.47 8.38
CA LEU A 158 -19.89 3.51 9.39
C LEU A 158 -21.36 3.80 9.71
N GLY A 159 -22.33 3.22 8.99
CA GLY A 159 -23.76 3.39 9.24
C GLY A 159 -24.36 4.65 8.62
N GLN A 160 -23.89 5.06 7.44
CA GLN A 160 -24.43 6.18 6.66
C GLN A 160 -24.34 7.54 7.38
N VAL A 161 -23.31 7.73 8.19
CA VAL A 161 -23.05 9.00 8.88
C VAL A 161 -22.38 10.02 7.96
N PRO A 162 -22.37 11.33 8.28
CA PRO A 162 -21.59 12.31 7.56
C PRO A 162 -20.14 11.89 7.41
N LEU A 163 -19.65 11.90 6.17
CA LEU A 163 -18.30 11.48 5.81
C LEU A 163 -17.59 12.60 5.04
N ALA A 164 -16.40 12.96 5.48
CA ALA A 164 -15.49 13.84 4.77
C ALA A 164 -14.12 13.19 4.66
N GLY A 165 -13.30 13.65 3.72
CA GLY A 165 -11.94 13.14 3.56
C GLY A 165 -11.26 13.66 2.32
N PHE A 166 -10.04 13.26 2.12
CA PHE A 166 -9.23 13.61 0.96
C PHE A 166 -8.14 12.57 0.70
N GLU A 167 -7.60 12.60 -0.50
CA GLU A 167 -6.47 11.77 -0.90
C GLU A 167 -5.16 12.35 -0.35
N THR A 168 -4.28 11.46 0.13
CA THR A 168 -3.02 11.81 0.79
C THR A 168 -1.83 11.17 0.09
N TYR A 169 -0.63 11.71 0.32
CA TYR A 169 0.63 11.13 -0.15
C TYR A 169 1.32 10.24 0.89
N GLY A 170 0.59 9.83 1.89
CA GLY A 170 0.99 8.95 2.98
C GLY A 170 0.13 9.24 4.21
N GLU A 171 -0.14 8.21 4.98
CA GLU A 171 -1.08 8.24 6.08
C GLU A 171 -0.34 8.01 7.40
N ILE A 172 -0.83 8.64 8.47
CA ILE A 172 -0.34 8.38 9.83
C ILE A 172 -1.49 7.74 10.60
N ALA A 173 -1.24 6.53 11.10
CA ALA A 173 -2.18 5.83 11.96
C ALA A 173 -1.49 5.31 13.20
N LEU A 174 -2.22 5.31 14.31
CA LEU A 174 -1.80 4.75 15.58
C LEU A 174 -2.76 3.62 15.93
N ASN A 175 -2.29 2.38 15.86
CA ASN A 175 -3.00 1.23 16.37
C ASN A 175 -2.36 0.78 17.68
N VAL A 176 -3.16 0.48 18.68
CA VAL A 176 -2.66 -0.06 19.96
C VAL A 176 -2.10 -1.46 19.70
N GLY A 177 -0.80 -1.59 19.89
CA GLY A 177 -0.08 -2.87 19.77
C GLY A 177 0.52 -3.20 18.40
N ASP A 178 0.18 -2.44 17.33
CA ASP A 178 0.61 -2.76 15.97
C ASP A 178 1.19 -1.55 15.23
N LEU A 179 1.61 -1.75 14.04
CA LEU A 179 2.04 -0.94 12.93
C LEU A 179 1.75 0.58 13.01
N SER A 180 2.06 1.20 14.18
CA SER A 180 1.94 2.65 14.36
C SER A 180 2.87 3.43 13.46
N GLY A 181 2.46 4.63 13.07
CA GLY A 181 3.26 5.61 12.35
C GLY A 181 2.88 5.78 10.90
N PHE A 182 3.87 6.02 10.05
CA PHE A 182 3.68 6.37 8.64
C PHE A 182 3.42 5.13 7.77
N HIS A 183 2.41 5.24 6.91
CA HIS A 183 1.97 4.21 5.96
C HIS A 183 1.92 4.76 4.53
N ASN A 184 1.97 3.86 3.55
CA ASN A 184 1.61 4.13 2.16
C ASN A 184 0.48 3.20 1.75
N THR A 185 -0.24 3.55 0.70
CA THR A 185 -1.30 2.75 0.06
C THR A 185 -2.33 2.23 1.06
N THR A 186 -2.66 3.07 2.03
CA THR A 186 -3.49 2.73 3.19
C THR A 186 -4.71 3.65 3.28
N THR A 187 -5.80 3.15 3.81
CA THR A 187 -6.97 3.94 4.23
C THR A 187 -6.93 4.08 5.75
N VAL A 188 -6.98 5.30 6.24
CA VAL A 188 -7.11 5.62 7.67
C VAL A 188 -8.46 6.28 7.91
N VAL A 189 -9.20 5.78 8.88
CA VAL A 189 -10.53 6.28 9.25
C VAL A 189 -10.51 6.77 10.69
N LEU A 190 -10.91 8.02 10.88
CA LEU A 190 -11.14 8.62 12.20
C LEU A 190 -12.63 8.79 12.43
N ALA A 191 -13.21 8.02 13.35
CA ALA A 191 -14.62 8.07 13.69
C ALA A 191 -14.85 8.97 14.91
N PHE A 192 -15.93 9.78 14.87
CA PHE A 192 -16.33 10.68 15.94
C PHE A 192 -17.60 10.15 16.59
N PRO A 193 -17.58 9.74 17.86
CA PRO A 193 -18.79 9.39 18.60
C PRO A 193 -19.66 10.63 18.87
N LYS A 194 -20.98 10.41 19.06
CA LYS A 194 -21.92 11.45 19.51
C LYS A 194 -21.72 11.79 20.97
#